data_b91412e3b8c5a8e4286866a86e3e13d9
#
_entry.id   b91412e3b8c5a8e4286866a86e3e13d9
#
_cell.length_a   1.000
_cell.length_b   1.000
_cell.length_c   1.000
_cell.angle_alpha   90.00
_cell.angle_beta   90.00
_cell.angle_gamma   90.00
#
_symmetry.space_group_name_H-M   'P 1'
#
loop_
_entity.id
_entity.type
_entity.pdbx_description
1 polymer ?
#
loop_
_entity_poly.entity_id
_entity_poly.type
_entity_poly.pdbx_seq_one_letter_code
_entity_poly.pdbx_strand_id
1 'polypeptide(L)'
;TSADHIGPISLGFVHDPRYLQPMTSRDNSTKRDRLQYDDIEKIIETEHRTGVYPMSWYSRLIWEHIRANYRENPGKVAGLYRDALKQNMANFMFILWTVLDRCPNNGEEFLAKAFLEPNYKYFNNSYSFNELGEIVSVQPRHFTERNQYETDRYRRIAIEAVYDYNDKDNRHLDQNLSGRQLSMLQSICSDIASHGYSEKLKSRLISLMENIEETAIGSL
;
A
#
# COMPACT_ATOMS: atom_id res chain seq x y z
N THR A 1 -14.90 -22.12 -0.94
CA THR A 1 -14.58 -20.83 -1.58
C THR A 1 -13.85 -19.93 -0.60
N SER A 2 -12.82 -19.24 -1.07
CA SER A 2 -12.03 -18.25 -0.36
C SER A 2 -12.19 -16.92 -1.06
N ALA A 3 -12.19 -15.81 -0.34
CA ALA A 3 -12.06 -14.49 -0.94
C ALA A 3 -10.57 -14.23 -1.23
N ASP A 4 -10.28 -13.79 -2.43
CA ASP A 4 -8.94 -13.43 -2.88
C ASP A 4 -8.93 -12.01 -3.46
N HIS A 5 -7.82 -11.29 -3.29
CA HIS A 5 -7.63 -9.99 -3.92
C HIS A 5 -7.29 -10.16 -5.41
N ILE A 6 -7.99 -9.45 -6.28
CA ILE A 6 -7.67 -9.45 -7.73
C ILE A 6 -6.21 -9.02 -7.89
N GLY A 7 -5.84 -7.87 -7.33
CA GLY A 7 -4.46 -7.43 -7.23
C GLY A 7 -3.87 -7.72 -5.84
N PRO A 8 -2.70 -8.39 -5.74
CA PRO A 8 -2.09 -8.71 -4.46
C PRO A 8 -1.75 -7.48 -3.62
N ILE A 9 -2.12 -7.47 -2.33
CA ILE A 9 -1.77 -6.39 -1.39
C ILE A 9 -0.26 -6.24 -1.26
N SER A 10 0.48 -7.35 -1.33
CA SER A 10 1.96 -7.36 -1.29
C SER A 10 2.63 -6.61 -2.45
N LEU A 11 1.86 -6.26 -3.49
CA LEU A 11 2.30 -5.45 -4.63
C LEU A 11 1.78 -4.00 -4.57
N GLY A 12 1.11 -3.60 -3.48
CA GLY A 12 0.60 -2.26 -3.28
C GLY A 12 -0.86 -2.05 -3.69
N PHE A 13 -1.58 -3.09 -4.13
CA PHE A 13 -3.01 -2.97 -4.41
C PHE A 13 -3.81 -2.76 -3.12
N VAL A 14 -4.94 -2.07 -3.23
CA VAL A 14 -5.77 -1.71 -2.08
C VAL A 14 -6.49 -2.93 -1.49
N HIS A 15 -6.68 -2.92 -0.18
CA HIS A 15 -7.59 -3.84 0.51
C HIS A 15 -8.99 -3.23 0.53
N ASP A 16 -9.77 -3.50 -0.52
CA ASP A 16 -11.13 -3.00 -0.66
C ASP A 16 -12.05 -4.17 -1.10
N PRO A 17 -13.24 -4.33 -0.51
CA PRO A 17 -14.17 -5.42 -0.84
C PRO A 17 -14.52 -5.50 -2.33
N ARG A 18 -14.51 -4.39 -3.05
CA ARG A 18 -14.80 -4.32 -4.48
C ARG A 18 -13.75 -4.99 -5.35
N TYR A 19 -12.54 -5.18 -4.81
CA TYR A 19 -11.42 -5.85 -5.47
C TYR A 19 -11.22 -7.30 -4.99
N LEU A 20 -12.22 -7.86 -4.29
CA LEU A 20 -12.23 -9.28 -3.92
C LEU A 20 -12.94 -10.11 -4.99
N GLN A 21 -12.45 -11.32 -5.22
CA GLN A 21 -13.05 -12.31 -6.09
C GLN A 21 -13.19 -13.65 -5.36
N PRO A 22 -14.24 -14.44 -5.63
CA PRO A 22 -14.35 -15.78 -5.11
C PRO A 22 -13.37 -16.71 -5.83
N MET A 23 -12.58 -17.46 -5.07
CA MET A 23 -11.68 -18.49 -5.58
C MET A 23 -11.84 -19.80 -4.80
N THR A 24 -11.40 -20.93 -5.39
CA THR A 24 -11.19 -22.13 -4.61
C THR A 24 -9.96 -21.93 -3.70
N SER A 25 -9.93 -22.61 -2.54
CA SER A 25 -8.78 -22.54 -1.65
C SER A 25 -7.48 -23.00 -2.33
N ARG A 26 -7.59 -23.96 -3.28
CA ARG A 26 -6.47 -24.43 -4.07
C ARG A 26 -5.93 -23.35 -5.01
N ASP A 27 -6.82 -22.69 -5.75
CA ASP A 27 -6.43 -21.65 -6.72
C ASP A 27 -5.84 -20.44 -6.01
N ASN A 28 -6.44 -20.02 -4.88
CA ASN A 28 -5.92 -18.97 -4.04
C ASN A 28 -4.52 -19.29 -3.51
N SER A 29 -4.29 -20.50 -3.01
CA SER A 29 -2.96 -20.96 -2.57
C SER A 29 -1.94 -21.02 -3.70
N THR A 30 -2.40 -21.22 -4.95
CA THR A 30 -1.54 -21.24 -6.14
C THR A 30 -1.24 -19.84 -6.64
N LYS A 31 -2.22 -18.93 -6.59
CA LYS A 31 -2.07 -17.54 -7.07
C LYS A 31 -1.04 -16.77 -6.24
N ARG A 32 -1.13 -16.81 -4.92
CA ARG A 32 -0.26 -16.05 -3.99
C ARG A 32 -0.17 -14.56 -4.38
N ASP A 33 1.05 -14.06 -4.57
CA ASP A 33 1.39 -12.69 -4.99
C ASP A 33 1.66 -12.57 -6.50
N ARG A 34 1.08 -13.45 -7.31
CA ARG A 34 1.17 -13.38 -8.77
C ARG A 34 0.23 -12.31 -9.31
N LEU A 35 0.71 -11.58 -10.30
CA LEU A 35 -0.07 -10.66 -11.11
C LEU A 35 -0.10 -11.18 -12.54
N GLN A 36 -1.29 -11.42 -13.08
CA GLN A 36 -1.48 -11.91 -14.44
C GLN A 36 -2.14 -10.85 -15.31
N TYR A 37 -2.07 -11.02 -16.62
CA TYR A 37 -2.70 -10.10 -17.56
C TYR A 37 -4.20 -9.93 -17.30
N ASP A 38 -4.91 -11.03 -17.10
CA ASP A 38 -6.34 -11.01 -16.81
C ASP A 38 -6.69 -10.32 -15.48
N ASP A 39 -5.78 -10.34 -14.50
CA ASP A 39 -5.96 -9.60 -13.25
C ASP A 39 -5.96 -8.09 -13.51
N ILE A 40 -5.08 -7.60 -14.39
CA ILE A 40 -5.03 -6.17 -14.76
C ILE A 40 -6.32 -5.74 -15.44
N GLU A 41 -6.84 -6.53 -16.39
CA GLU A 41 -8.11 -6.22 -17.07
C GLU A 41 -9.27 -6.14 -16.05
N LYS A 42 -9.38 -7.10 -15.14
CA LYS A 42 -10.40 -7.10 -14.07
C LYS A 42 -10.25 -5.90 -13.12
N ILE A 43 -9.02 -5.52 -12.78
CA ILE A 43 -8.76 -4.36 -11.91
C ILE A 43 -9.24 -3.07 -12.60
N ILE A 44 -8.90 -2.87 -13.87
CA ILE A 44 -9.31 -1.69 -14.64
C ILE A 44 -10.84 -1.65 -14.81
N GLU A 45 -11.46 -2.79 -15.11
CA GLU A 45 -12.93 -2.90 -15.21
C GLU A 45 -13.60 -2.56 -13.87
N THR A 46 -13.06 -3.07 -12.77
CA THR A 46 -13.57 -2.78 -11.43
C THR A 46 -13.44 -1.30 -11.07
N GLU A 47 -12.32 -0.67 -11.41
CA GLU A 47 -12.12 0.77 -11.23
C GLU A 47 -13.15 1.58 -12.03
N HIS A 48 -13.36 1.25 -13.31
CA HIS A 48 -14.34 1.93 -14.15
C HIS A 48 -15.77 1.78 -13.60
N ARG A 49 -16.12 0.60 -13.09
CA ARG A 49 -17.44 0.31 -12.55
C ARG A 49 -17.68 0.97 -11.20
N THR A 50 -16.68 1.06 -10.35
CA THR A 50 -16.84 1.47 -8.94
C THR A 50 -16.30 2.87 -8.63
N GLY A 51 -15.48 3.42 -9.50
CA GLY A 51 -14.77 4.69 -9.28
C GLY A 51 -13.68 4.62 -8.18
N VAL A 52 -13.36 3.42 -7.68
CA VAL A 52 -12.34 3.23 -6.63
C VAL A 52 -10.99 2.97 -7.27
N TYR A 53 -10.02 3.80 -6.94
CA TYR A 53 -8.65 3.64 -7.44
C TYR A 53 -7.99 2.39 -6.84
N PRO A 54 -7.36 1.52 -7.65
CA PRO A 54 -6.95 0.19 -7.22
C PRO A 54 -5.64 0.12 -6.45
N MET A 55 -4.85 1.21 -6.44
CA MET A 55 -3.48 1.20 -5.96
C MET A 55 -3.27 2.11 -4.76
N SER A 56 -2.44 1.70 -3.82
CA SER A 56 -1.96 2.55 -2.74
C SER A 56 -1.09 3.69 -3.28
N TRP A 57 -1.07 4.83 -2.58
CA TRP A 57 -0.40 6.05 -3.01
C TRP A 57 1.09 5.85 -3.36
N TYR A 58 1.78 4.96 -2.64
CA TYR A 58 3.22 4.70 -2.78
C TYR A 58 3.61 3.81 -3.97
N SER A 59 2.64 3.32 -4.75
CA SER A 59 2.85 2.52 -5.97
C SER A 59 2.05 3.05 -7.15
N ARG A 60 1.58 4.29 -7.06
CA ARG A 60 0.67 4.89 -8.04
C ARG A 60 1.33 5.10 -9.40
N LEU A 61 2.54 5.64 -9.42
CA LEU A 61 3.23 5.96 -10.68
C LEU A 61 3.61 4.69 -11.44
N ILE A 62 4.08 3.66 -10.75
CA ILE A 62 4.37 2.36 -11.38
C ILE A 62 3.09 1.74 -11.94
N TRP A 63 1.98 1.81 -11.20
CA TRP A 63 0.69 1.30 -11.68
C TRP A 63 0.21 2.03 -12.96
N GLU A 64 0.28 3.35 -13.01
CA GLU A 64 -0.11 4.12 -14.19
C GLU A 64 0.77 3.76 -15.39
N HIS A 65 2.06 3.53 -15.18
CA HIS A 65 2.95 3.03 -16.24
C HIS A 65 2.51 1.64 -16.72
N ILE A 66 2.25 0.69 -15.82
CA ILE A 66 1.77 -0.64 -16.16
C ILE A 66 0.46 -0.56 -16.94
N ARG A 67 -0.51 0.19 -16.44
CA ARG A 67 -1.82 0.39 -17.04
C ARG A 67 -1.74 0.94 -18.47
N ALA A 68 -0.80 1.84 -18.73
CA ALA A 68 -0.60 2.41 -20.05
C ALA A 68 0.09 1.45 -21.04
N ASN A 69 0.88 0.47 -20.57
CA ASN A 69 1.79 -0.31 -21.41
C ASN A 69 1.54 -1.82 -21.41
N TYR A 70 0.69 -2.37 -20.54
CA TYR A 70 0.54 -3.82 -20.39
C TYR A 70 0.01 -4.52 -21.65
N ARG A 71 -0.85 -3.88 -22.43
CA ARG A 71 -1.42 -4.46 -23.66
C ARG A 71 -0.38 -4.66 -24.75
N GLU A 72 0.56 -3.73 -24.86
CA GLU A 72 1.66 -3.82 -25.82
C GLU A 72 2.78 -4.75 -25.33
N ASN A 73 2.84 -4.98 -24.02
CA ASN A 73 3.89 -5.76 -23.36
C ASN A 73 3.32 -6.85 -22.43
N PRO A 74 2.43 -7.74 -22.88
CA PRO A 74 1.76 -8.72 -22.01
C PRO A 74 2.75 -9.66 -21.31
N GLY A 75 3.87 -9.98 -21.93
CA GLY A 75 4.93 -10.81 -21.36
C GLY A 75 5.65 -10.18 -20.16
N LYS A 76 5.58 -8.86 -19.98
CA LYS A 76 6.19 -8.17 -18.84
C LYS A 76 5.35 -8.28 -17.56
N VAL A 77 4.04 -8.58 -17.65
CA VAL A 77 3.11 -8.50 -16.52
C VAL A 77 3.48 -9.44 -15.37
N ALA A 78 3.63 -10.72 -15.67
CA ALA A 78 3.93 -11.75 -14.66
C ALA A 78 5.41 -11.75 -14.19
N GLY A 79 6.24 -10.95 -14.79
CA GLY A 79 7.67 -10.81 -14.47
C GLY A 79 8.02 -9.37 -14.10
N LEU A 80 8.52 -8.62 -15.05
CA LEU A 80 9.14 -7.31 -14.85
C LEU A 80 8.23 -6.31 -14.11
N TYR A 81 6.95 -6.20 -14.48
CA TYR A 81 6.01 -5.28 -13.83
C TYR A 81 5.67 -5.71 -12.41
N ARG A 82 5.39 -7.01 -12.20
CA ARG A 82 5.19 -7.57 -10.86
C ARG A 82 6.43 -7.35 -9.98
N ASP A 83 7.61 -7.60 -10.51
CA ASP A 83 8.86 -7.49 -9.75
C ASP A 83 9.17 -6.04 -9.39
N ALA A 84 8.85 -5.07 -10.26
CA ALA A 84 8.94 -3.65 -9.95
C ALA A 84 8.02 -3.23 -8.81
N LEU A 85 6.76 -3.68 -8.83
CA LEU A 85 5.81 -3.43 -7.72
C LEU A 85 6.30 -4.06 -6.42
N LYS A 86 6.82 -5.29 -6.48
CA LYS A 86 7.35 -6.00 -5.30
C LYS A 86 8.58 -5.30 -4.72
N GLN A 87 9.51 -4.85 -5.57
CA GLN A 87 10.68 -4.08 -5.15
C GLN A 87 10.26 -2.73 -4.54
N ASN A 88 9.28 -2.07 -5.13
CA ASN A 88 8.77 -0.81 -4.60
C ASN A 88 8.13 -0.99 -3.21
N MET A 89 7.41 -2.08 -2.99
CA MET A 89 6.91 -2.45 -1.65
C MET A 89 8.06 -2.62 -0.66
N ALA A 90 9.13 -3.32 -1.04
CA ALA A 90 10.30 -3.49 -0.18
C ALA A 90 10.95 -2.15 0.19
N ASN A 91 11.10 -1.25 -0.78
CA ASN A 91 11.61 0.10 -0.56
C ASN A 91 10.70 0.91 0.39
N PHE A 92 9.39 0.84 0.19
CA PHE A 92 8.41 1.51 1.04
C PHE A 92 8.47 1.00 2.49
N MET A 93 8.44 -0.30 2.69
CA MET A 93 8.52 -0.91 4.02
C MET A 93 9.85 -0.60 4.72
N PHE A 94 10.96 -0.57 3.99
CA PHE A 94 12.25 -0.13 4.52
C PHE A 94 12.23 1.34 4.96
N ILE A 95 11.59 2.22 4.20
CA ILE A 95 11.43 3.64 4.57
C ILE A 95 10.63 3.78 5.86
N LEU A 96 9.49 3.08 5.98
CA LEU A 96 8.67 3.12 7.18
C LEU A 96 9.45 2.60 8.40
N TRP A 97 10.13 1.46 8.24
CA TRP A 97 10.98 0.89 9.28
C TRP A 97 12.10 1.85 9.69
N THR A 98 12.76 2.51 8.73
CA THR A 98 13.83 3.48 9.01
C THR A 98 13.31 4.66 9.82
N VAL A 99 12.10 5.16 9.53
CA VAL A 99 11.47 6.22 10.32
C VAL A 99 11.21 5.76 11.76
N LEU A 100 10.72 4.54 11.96
CA LEU A 100 10.48 3.97 13.30
C LEU A 100 11.79 3.77 14.08
N ASP A 101 12.81 3.24 13.43
CA ASP A 101 14.13 2.96 14.04
C ASP A 101 14.90 4.25 14.38
N ARG A 102 14.94 5.20 13.45
CA ARG A 102 15.73 6.43 13.61
C ARG A 102 15.04 7.55 14.38
N CYS A 103 13.73 7.45 14.55
CA CYS A 103 12.93 8.47 15.23
C CYS A 103 12.11 7.87 16.39
N PRO A 104 12.74 7.26 17.41
CA PRO A 104 12.05 6.46 18.43
C PRO A 104 10.99 7.25 19.22
N ASN A 105 11.13 8.57 19.33
CA ASN A 105 10.18 9.41 20.06
C ASN A 105 9.03 9.96 19.19
N ASN A 106 9.26 10.17 17.91
CA ASN A 106 8.34 10.88 17.03
C ASN A 106 7.90 10.07 15.80
N GLY A 107 8.62 8.99 15.45
CA GLY A 107 8.43 8.28 14.20
C GLY A 107 7.06 7.61 14.09
N GLU A 108 6.63 6.91 15.14
CA GLU A 108 5.32 6.27 15.15
C GLU A 108 4.18 7.29 15.03
N GLU A 109 4.26 8.39 15.79
CA GLU A 109 3.26 9.45 15.75
C GLU A 109 3.25 10.16 14.40
N PHE A 110 4.45 10.38 13.80
CA PHE A 110 4.55 10.93 12.45
C PHE A 110 3.85 10.03 11.42
N LEU A 111 4.15 8.74 11.42
CA LEU A 111 3.55 7.79 10.46
C LEU A 111 2.04 7.66 10.68
N ALA A 112 1.59 7.64 11.94
CA ALA A 112 0.17 7.60 12.26
C ALA A 112 -0.57 8.82 11.70
N LYS A 113 -0.11 10.04 11.98
CA LYS A 113 -0.72 11.28 11.50
C LYS A 113 -0.66 11.39 9.97
N ALA A 114 0.46 11.01 9.37
CA ALA A 114 0.63 11.13 7.93
C ALA A 114 -0.25 10.15 7.14
N PHE A 115 -0.38 8.89 7.57
CA PHE A 115 -0.89 7.82 6.72
C PHE A 115 -2.01 6.97 7.33
N LEU A 116 -2.18 6.92 8.65
CA LEU A 116 -3.22 6.11 9.29
C LEU A 116 -4.46 6.91 9.65
N GLU A 117 -4.30 8.06 10.28
CA GLU A 117 -5.42 8.90 10.73
C GLU A 117 -6.39 9.30 9.60
N PRO A 118 -5.95 9.58 8.35
CA PRO A 118 -6.88 9.83 7.27
C PRO A 118 -7.86 8.69 7.01
N ASN A 119 -7.52 7.46 7.40
CA ASN A 119 -8.35 6.26 7.26
C ASN A 119 -9.28 6.01 8.45
N TYR A 120 -9.10 6.70 9.58
CA TYR A 120 -9.94 6.50 10.79
C TYR A 120 -11.41 6.81 10.54
N LYS A 121 -11.72 7.63 9.53
CA LYS A 121 -13.09 7.86 9.06
C LYS A 121 -13.85 6.58 8.72
N TYR A 122 -13.17 5.51 8.32
CA TYR A 122 -13.81 4.23 8.04
C TYR A 122 -14.39 3.58 9.29
N PHE A 123 -13.82 3.83 10.46
CA PHE A 123 -14.34 3.33 11.74
C PHE A 123 -15.54 4.15 12.23
N ASN A 124 -15.70 5.37 11.71
CA ASN A 124 -16.80 6.26 12.06
C ASN A 124 -18.03 6.06 11.15
N ASN A 125 -17.97 5.16 10.19
CA ASN A 125 -19.06 4.88 9.27
C ASN A 125 -19.45 3.41 9.28
N SER A 126 -20.73 3.14 9.00
CA SER A 126 -21.26 1.81 8.68
C SER A 126 -21.49 1.74 7.19
N TYR A 127 -21.06 0.65 6.58
CA TYR A 127 -21.18 0.42 5.14
C TYR A 127 -22.11 -0.77 4.89
N SER A 128 -23.04 -0.63 3.94
CA SER A 128 -23.83 -1.74 3.41
C SER A 128 -23.37 -2.05 2.01
N PHE A 129 -23.30 -3.33 1.68
CA PHE A 129 -22.83 -3.83 0.39
C PHE A 129 -23.94 -4.62 -0.31
N ASN A 130 -24.01 -4.56 -1.64
CA ASN A 130 -24.82 -5.48 -2.44
C ASN A 130 -24.09 -6.83 -2.65
N GLU A 131 -24.74 -7.73 -3.39
CA GLU A 131 -24.18 -9.06 -3.70
C GLU A 131 -22.89 -9.01 -4.54
N LEU A 132 -22.62 -7.90 -5.21
CA LEU A 132 -21.41 -7.65 -6.01
C LEU A 132 -20.29 -7.01 -5.19
N GLY A 133 -20.49 -6.76 -3.88
CA GLY A 133 -19.54 -6.08 -3.02
C GLY A 133 -19.48 -4.56 -3.20
N GLU A 134 -20.44 -3.96 -3.90
CA GLU A 134 -20.52 -2.51 -4.08
C GLU A 134 -21.14 -1.85 -2.86
N ILE A 135 -20.61 -0.68 -2.46
CA ILE A 135 -21.16 0.09 -1.35
C ILE A 135 -22.47 0.72 -1.81
N VAL A 136 -23.59 0.29 -1.23
CA VAL A 136 -24.94 0.81 -1.53
C VAL A 136 -25.39 1.85 -0.52
N SER A 137 -24.84 1.87 0.68
CA SER A 137 -25.09 2.95 1.65
C SER A 137 -23.92 3.17 2.61
N VAL A 138 -23.78 4.40 3.07
CA VAL A 138 -22.83 4.81 4.10
C VAL A 138 -23.61 5.59 5.16
N GLN A 139 -23.54 5.16 6.41
CA GLN A 139 -24.22 5.85 7.51
C GLN A 139 -23.20 6.17 8.62
N PRO A 140 -23.20 7.38 9.17
CA PRO A 140 -22.37 7.71 10.32
C PRO A 140 -22.70 6.81 11.52
N ARG A 141 -21.65 6.33 12.18
CA ARG A 141 -21.77 5.69 13.50
C ARG A 141 -21.64 6.73 14.60
N HIS A 142 -22.37 6.57 15.68
CA HIS A 142 -22.06 7.31 16.90
C HIS A 142 -20.68 6.89 17.40
N PHE A 143 -19.86 7.87 17.80
CA PHE A 143 -18.56 7.60 18.41
C PHE A 143 -18.77 6.82 19.71
N THR A 144 -18.06 5.72 19.85
CA THR A 144 -18.12 4.84 21.02
C THR A 144 -16.70 4.44 21.41
N GLU A 145 -16.53 3.91 22.64
CA GLU A 145 -15.26 3.30 23.07
C GLU A 145 -14.77 2.22 22.09
N ARG A 146 -15.71 1.54 21.43
CA ARG A 146 -15.38 0.57 20.39
C ARG A 146 -14.67 1.19 19.19
N ASN A 147 -15.07 2.39 18.76
CA ASN A 147 -14.41 3.08 17.65
C ASN A 147 -12.96 3.44 18.01
N GLN A 148 -12.74 3.90 19.26
CA GLN A 148 -11.39 4.15 19.75
C GLN A 148 -10.56 2.86 19.76
N TYR A 149 -11.11 1.77 20.30
CA TYR A 149 -10.44 0.47 20.29
C TYR A 149 -10.06 0.01 18.86
N GLU A 150 -10.95 0.17 17.88
CA GLU A 150 -10.68 -0.21 16.49
C GLU A 150 -9.57 0.65 15.85
N THR A 151 -9.54 1.96 16.15
CA THR A 151 -8.47 2.84 15.67
C THR A 151 -7.12 2.51 16.29
N ASP A 152 -7.08 2.26 17.61
CA ASP A 152 -5.86 1.87 18.33
C ASP A 152 -5.33 0.51 17.84
N ARG A 153 -6.26 -0.43 17.62
CA ARG A 153 -5.93 -1.73 17.05
C ARG A 153 -5.38 -1.60 15.64
N TYR A 154 -5.99 -0.79 14.79
CA TYR A 154 -5.54 -0.54 13.42
C TYR A 154 -4.12 0.06 13.41
N ARG A 155 -3.87 1.07 14.24
CA ARG A 155 -2.54 1.67 14.40
C ARG A 155 -1.51 0.64 14.82
N ARG A 156 -1.79 -0.13 15.86
CA ARG A 156 -0.88 -1.18 16.35
C ARG A 156 -0.56 -2.21 15.27
N ILE A 157 -1.57 -2.78 14.60
CA ILE A 157 -1.37 -3.78 13.56
C ILE A 157 -0.54 -3.20 12.39
N ALA A 158 -0.78 -1.95 12.00
CA ALA A 158 0.00 -1.31 10.94
C ALA A 158 1.47 -1.16 11.31
N ILE A 159 1.78 -0.78 12.54
CA ILE A 159 3.16 -0.65 13.04
C ILE A 159 3.83 -2.03 13.17
N GLU A 160 3.14 -3.01 13.76
CA GLU A 160 3.62 -4.39 13.87
C GLU A 160 3.93 -4.98 12.49
N ALA A 161 3.08 -4.70 11.47
CA ALA A 161 3.31 -5.18 10.11
C ALA A 161 4.60 -4.66 9.48
N VAL A 162 5.05 -3.44 9.82
CA VAL A 162 6.33 -2.88 9.35
C VAL A 162 7.50 -3.67 9.94
N TYR A 163 7.48 -3.94 11.23
CA TYR A 163 8.51 -4.75 11.89
C TYR A 163 8.52 -6.18 11.36
N ASP A 164 7.35 -6.82 11.32
CA ASP A 164 7.17 -8.18 10.80
C ASP A 164 7.68 -8.35 9.36
N TYR A 165 7.47 -7.33 8.52
CA TYR A 165 7.94 -7.38 7.14
C TYR A 165 9.46 -7.40 7.07
N ASN A 166 10.12 -6.56 7.86
CA ASN A 166 11.58 -6.43 7.85
C ASN A 166 12.28 -7.56 8.63
N ASP A 167 11.60 -8.25 9.56
CA ASP A 167 12.15 -9.37 10.33
C ASP A 167 12.03 -10.74 9.63
N LYS A 168 11.26 -10.83 8.52
CA LYS A 168 11.03 -12.11 7.82
C LYS A 168 12.13 -12.42 6.81
N ASP A 169 13.10 -13.23 7.23
CA ASP A 169 14.29 -13.64 6.46
C ASP A 169 14.02 -14.19 5.05
N ASN A 170 12.83 -14.74 4.77
CA ASN A 170 12.58 -15.51 3.54
C ASN A 170 11.55 -14.90 2.58
N ARG A 171 11.00 -13.72 2.83
CA ARG A 171 9.86 -13.19 2.03
C ARG A 171 9.99 -11.75 1.56
N HIS A 172 10.86 -10.96 2.15
CA HIS A 172 11.12 -9.60 1.71
C HIS A 172 12.30 -9.54 0.75
N LEU A 173 12.30 -8.54 -0.09
CA LEU A 173 13.46 -8.15 -0.87
C LEU A 173 14.23 -7.10 -0.08
N ASP A 174 15.54 -7.06 -0.25
CA ASP A 174 16.32 -5.93 0.22
C ASP A 174 15.93 -4.65 -0.52
N GLN A 175 16.03 -3.53 0.17
CA GLN A 175 15.86 -2.24 -0.46
C GLN A 175 16.95 -2.01 -1.54
N ASN A 176 16.59 -1.31 -2.61
CA ASN A 176 17.53 -0.95 -3.68
C ASN A 176 17.65 0.57 -3.89
N LEU A 177 17.50 1.34 -2.81
CA LEU A 177 17.59 2.80 -2.84
C LEU A 177 18.99 3.25 -3.25
N SER A 178 19.05 4.27 -4.10
CA SER A 178 20.31 4.94 -4.44
C SER A 178 20.90 5.70 -3.24
N GLY A 179 22.20 5.98 -3.28
CA GLY A 179 22.84 6.79 -2.24
C GLY A 179 22.20 8.16 -2.03
N ARG A 180 21.68 8.79 -3.11
CA ARG A 180 20.93 10.05 -3.03
C ARG A 180 19.61 9.87 -2.30
N GLN A 181 18.84 8.82 -2.60
CA GLN A 181 17.57 8.51 -1.95
C GLN A 181 17.77 8.19 -0.46
N LEU A 182 18.82 7.43 -0.11
CA LEU A 182 19.19 7.17 1.28
C LEU A 182 19.56 8.46 2.04
N SER A 183 20.30 9.36 1.41
CA SER A 183 20.63 10.66 2.02
C SER A 183 19.38 11.53 2.23
N MET A 184 18.44 11.51 1.29
CA MET A 184 17.14 12.19 1.45
C MET A 184 16.35 11.60 2.62
N LEU A 185 16.28 10.28 2.74
CA LEU A 185 15.62 9.60 3.84
C LEU A 185 16.25 9.97 5.18
N GLN A 186 17.58 9.96 5.28
CA GLN A 186 18.29 10.35 6.49
C GLN A 186 17.98 11.80 6.91
N SER A 187 17.93 12.73 5.95
CA SER A 187 17.54 14.12 6.21
C SER A 187 16.10 14.23 6.73
N ILE A 188 15.17 13.49 6.12
CA ILE A 188 13.76 13.44 6.57
C ILE A 188 13.67 12.90 7.99
N CYS A 189 14.36 11.79 8.30
CA CYS A 189 14.38 11.21 9.66
C CYS A 189 14.96 12.18 10.68
N SER A 190 16.04 12.89 10.37
CA SER A 190 16.62 13.91 11.26
C SER A 190 15.62 15.01 11.59
N ASP A 191 14.86 15.47 10.60
CA ASP A 191 13.85 16.52 10.80
C ASP A 191 12.63 15.99 11.58
N ILE A 192 12.19 14.74 11.35
CA ILE A 192 11.13 14.09 12.14
C ILE A 192 11.56 13.93 13.60
N ALA A 193 12.80 13.46 13.85
CA ALA A 193 13.31 13.28 15.20
C ALA A 193 13.37 14.61 15.98
N SER A 194 13.65 15.72 15.28
CA SER A 194 13.78 17.07 15.89
C SER A 194 12.46 17.80 16.04
N HIS A 195 11.51 17.65 15.12
CA HIS A 195 10.32 18.51 15.02
C HIS A 195 8.99 17.73 15.03
N GLY A 196 9.01 16.40 14.95
CA GLY A 196 7.80 15.57 14.88
C GLY A 196 7.07 15.73 13.54
N TYR A 197 5.73 15.69 13.58
CA TYR A 197 4.89 15.75 12.39
C TYR A 197 4.76 17.18 11.84
N SER A 198 4.85 17.30 10.51
CA SER A 198 4.36 18.45 9.74
C SER A 198 3.95 18.00 8.33
N GLU A 199 3.01 18.73 7.71
CA GLU A 199 2.60 18.48 6.31
C GLU A 199 3.78 18.60 5.33
N LYS A 200 4.73 19.48 5.61
CA LYS A 200 5.94 19.62 4.81
C LYS A 200 6.79 18.35 4.84
N LEU A 201 6.97 17.73 6.01
CA LEU A 201 7.74 16.48 6.15
C LEU A 201 7.02 15.30 5.51
N LYS A 202 5.68 15.23 5.66
CA LYS A 202 4.85 14.26 4.93
C LYS A 202 5.03 14.40 3.42
N SER A 203 4.95 15.62 2.88
CA SER A 203 5.14 15.87 1.46
C SER A 203 6.54 15.48 0.98
N ARG A 204 7.59 15.71 1.79
CA ARG A 204 8.96 15.29 1.46
C ARG A 204 9.09 13.77 1.38
N LEU A 205 8.44 13.04 2.29
CA LEU A 205 8.45 11.58 2.26
C LEU A 205 7.67 11.03 1.05
N ILE A 206 6.53 11.64 0.71
CA ILE A 206 5.78 11.33 -0.52
C ILE A 206 6.65 11.56 -1.75
N SER A 207 7.32 12.72 -1.86
CA SER A 207 8.21 13.03 -2.98
C SER A 207 9.41 12.08 -3.08
N LEU A 208 9.91 11.58 -1.96
CA LEU A 208 10.94 10.53 -1.97
C LEU A 208 10.40 9.25 -2.60
N MET A 209 9.18 8.82 -2.24
CA MET A 209 8.56 7.64 -2.84
C MET A 209 8.31 7.83 -4.34
N GLU A 210 7.79 8.97 -4.75
CA GLU A 210 7.58 9.30 -6.17
C GLU A 210 8.91 9.22 -6.97
N ASN A 211 10.00 9.76 -6.43
CA ASN A 211 11.32 9.65 -7.05
C ASN A 211 11.83 8.21 -7.17
N ILE A 212 11.52 7.36 -6.18
CA ILE A 212 11.85 5.92 -6.23
C ILE A 212 11.05 5.25 -7.35
N GLU A 213 9.75 5.53 -7.45
CA GLU A 213 8.90 5.00 -8.50
C GLU A 213 9.35 5.44 -9.91
N GLU A 214 9.68 6.73 -10.08
CA GLU A 214 10.22 7.25 -11.35
C GLU A 214 11.52 6.55 -11.75
N THR A 215 12.40 6.29 -10.79
CA THR A 215 13.64 5.52 -11.03
C THR A 215 13.33 4.11 -11.49
N ALA A 216 12.36 3.43 -10.86
CA ALA A 216 11.92 2.10 -11.25
C ALA A 216 11.32 2.08 -12.67
N ILE A 217 10.45 3.04 -12.98
CA ILE A 217 9.81 3.19 -14.30
C ILE A 217 10.85 3.36 -15.40
N GLY A 218 11.93 4.11 -15.15
CA GLY A 218 13.02 4.30 -16.11
C GLY A 218 13.73 2.99 -16.50
N SER A 219 13.49 1.89 -15.79
CA SER A 219 14.06 0.56 -16.04
C SER A 219 13.04 -0.42 -16.65
N LEU A 220 11.77 -0.03 -16.85
CA LEU A 220 10.68 -0.85 -17.37
C LEU A 220 10.50 -0.68 -18.87
#